data_227249c0219b3886bb393f604e4a2bfa
#
_entry.id   227249c0219b3886bb393f604e4a2bfa
#
_cell.length_a   1.000
_cell.length_b   1.000
_cell.length_c   1.000
_cell.angle_alpha   90.00
_cell.angle_beta   90.00
_cell.angle_gamma   90.00
#
_symmetry.space_group_name_H-M   'P 1'
#
loop_
_entity.id
_entity.type
_entity.pdbx_description
1 polymer ?
#
loop_
_entity_poly.entity_id
_entity_poly.type
_entity_poly.pdbx_seq_one_letter_code
_entity_poly.pdbx_strand_id
1 'polypeptide(L)'
;FEGDAVLYVGKAVDLRDRVRSYADPRSDRVRRMVARADDVDVAVTDTETQALLLEANLIKRHQPTYNVRLKDDKSYPLVQLTDHAFPRIEITRDPAEGATVYGPYTNKGEVETVVKALREVYGLRGCSDYKYRNRERACLDFDIGLCTAPCVDEIDAPSYREDVESAMHFFEGETGALAD
;
A
#
# COMPACT_ATOMS: atom_id res chain seq x y z
N PHE A 1 4.64 22.40 -6.12
CA PHE A 1 5.54 22.98 -5.11
C PHE A 1 5.18 24.44 -4.88
N GLU A 2 5.55 25.00 -3.73
CA GLU A 2 5.65 26.42 -3.43
C GLU A 2 7.01 26.62 -2.80
N GLY A 3 7.98 27.14 -3.58
CA GLY A 3 9.41 27.04 -3.23
C GLY A 3 9.83 25.58 -3.03
N ASP A 4 10.42 25.25 -1.88
CA ASP A 4 10.86 23.89 -1.54
C ASP A 4 9.74 23.01 -0.94
N ALA A 5 8.55 23.56 -0.68
CA ALA A 5 7.46 22.85 -0.04
C ALA A 5 6.58 22.08 -1.05
N VAL A 6 6.40 20.81 -0.82
CA VAL A 6 5.46 19.98 -1.60
C VAL A 6 4.02 20.32 -1.19
N LEU A 7 3.26 20.92 -2.08
CA LEU A 7 1.86 21.27 -1.84
C LEU A 7 0.91 20.09 -2.01
N TYR A 8 1.17 19.26 -3.01
CA TYR A 8 0.33 18.13 -3.38
C TYR A 8 1.15 17.05 -4.09
N VAL A 9 0.81 15.80 -3.83
CA VAL A 9 1.29 14.62 -4.57
C VAL A 9 0.08 13.90 -5.14
N GLY A 10 0.18 13.40 -6.36
CA GLY A 10 -0.89 12.63 -6.98
C GLY A 10 -0.39 11.85 -8.18
N LYS A 11 -0.98 10.67 -8.42
CA LYS A 11 -0.68 9.82 -9.56
C LYS A 11 -1.66 10.00 -10.72
N ALA A 12 -1.23 9.62 -11.91
CA ALA A 12 -2.07 9.56 -13.09
C ALA A 12 -1.52 8.53 -14.08
N VAL A 13 -2.41 7.92 -14.86
CA VAL A 13 -2.03 7.07 -16.00
C VAL A 13 -1.46 7.95 -17.13
N ASP A 14 -2.05 9.11 -17.36
CA ASP A 14 -1.55 10.13 -18.30
C ASP A 14 -1.25 11.42 -17.55
N LEU A 15 0.06 11.71 -17.41
CA LEU A 15 0.55 12.92 -16.73
C LEU A 15 0.18 14.19 -17.46
N ARG A 16 0.12 14.16 -18.81
CA ARG A 16 -0.22 15.33 -19.63
C ARG A 16 -1.67 15.73 -19.43
N ASP A 17 -2.57 14.78 -19.44
CA ASP A 17 -3.99 15.02 -19.19
C ASP A 17 -4.23 15.45 -17.74
N ARG A 18 -3.48 14.87 -16.80
CA ARG A 18 -3.53 15.27 -15.39
C ARG A 18 -3.13 16.73 -15.19
N VAL A 19 -2.00 17.16 -15.76
CA VAL A 19 -1.52 18.54 -15.68
C VAL A 19 -2.51 19.50 -16.37
N ARG A 20 -3.03 19.14 -17.55
CA ARG A 20 -4.05 19.94 -18.24
C ARG A 20 -5.30 20.16 -17.40
N SER A 21 -5.72 19.18 -16.61
CA SER A 21 -6.90 19.28 -15.74
C SER A 21 -6.77 20.38 -14.68
N TYR A 22 -5.56 20.81 -14.38
CA TYR A 22 -5.28 21.92 -13.45
C TYR A 22 -5.42 23.30 -14.11
N ALA A 23 -5.45 23.39 -15.43
CA ALA A 23 -5.69 24.67 -16.14
C ALA A 23 -7.13 25.16 -15.98
N ASP A 24 -8.10 24.22 -15.77
CA ASP A 24 -9.50 24.54 -15.47
C ASP A 24 -9.97 23.79 -14.22
N PRO A 25 -9.61 24.25 -13.03
CA PRO A 25 -9.87 23.56 -11.78
C PRO A 25 -11.35 23.59 -11.38
N ARG A 26 -11.98 22.41 -11.27
CA ARG A 26 -13.41 22.24 -10.94
C ARG A 26 -13.76 22.52 -9.47
N SER A 27 -12.77 22.60 -8.59
CA SER A 27 -13.00 22.85 -7.15
C SER A 27 -12.19 24.03 -6.67
N ASP A 28 -12.72 24.78 -5.70
CA ASP A 28 -12.04 25.91 -5.05
C ASP A 28 -10.75 25.49 -4.33
N ARG A 29 -10.69 24.23 -3.87
CA ARG A 29 -9.50 23.67 -3.27
C ARG A 29 -8.37 23.53 -4.28
N VAL A 30 -8.65 22.93 -5.44
CA VAL A 30 -7.67 22.79 -6.53
C VAL A 30 -7.27 24.15 -7.08
N ARG A 31 -8.22 25.07 -7.21
CA ARG A 31 -7.92 26.44 -7.63
C ARG A 31 -6.93 27.14 -6.71
N ARG A 32 -7.13 27.02 -5.38
CA ARG A 32 -6.20 27.58 -4.39
C ARG A 32 -4.84 26.90 -4.41
N MET A 33 -4.79 25.59 -4.62
CA MET A 33 -3.55 24.84 -4.75
C MET A 33 -2.76 25.32 -5.97
N VAL A 34 -3.40 25.39 -7.14
CA VAL A 34 -2.77 25.85 -8.39
C VAL A 34 -2.28 27.29 -8.29
N ALA A 35 -3.05 28.18 -7.66
CA ALA A 35 -2.66 29.58 -7.46
C ALA A 35 -1.43 29.77 -6.57
N ARG A 36 -1.06 28.75 -5.77
CA ARG A 36 0.12 28.76 -4.91
C ARG A 36 1.32 28.03 -5.51
N ALA A 37 1.07 27.16 -6.48
CA ALA A 37 2.12 26.33 -7.06
C ALA A 37 3.01 27.15 -8.00
N ASP A 38 4.29 27.11 -7.74
CA ASP A 38 5.35 27.73 -8.55
C ASP A 38 5.92 26.75 -9.57
N ASP A 39 5.95 25.45 -9.22
CA ASP A 39 6.58 24.41 -10.01
C ASP A 39 5.84 23.06 -9.90
N VAL A 40 6.08 22.19 -10.88
CA VAL A 40 5.57 20.82 -10.98
C VAL A 40 6.70 19.89 -11.36
N ASP A 41 6.95 18.90 -10.51
CA ASP A 41 7.88 17.81 -10.81
C ASP A 41 7.11 16.52 -11.14
N VAL A 42 7.68 15.67 -11.97
CA VAL A 42 7.06 14.42 -12.40
C VAL A 42 8.04 13.25 -12.31
N ALA A 43 7.55 12.12 -11.80
CA ALA A 43 8.25 10.86 -11.82
C ALA A 43 7.45 9.84 -12.64
N VAL A 44 8.11 9.22 -13.61
CA VAL A 44 7.51 8.15 -14.43
C VAL A 44 7.89 6.81 -13.83
N THR A 45 6.91 5.91 -13.71
CA THR A 45 7.09 4.55 -13.21
C THR A 45 6.67 3.54 -14.28
N ASP A 46 7.19 2.33 -14.23
CA ASP A 46 6.90 1.28 -15.22
C ASP A 46 5.50 0.68 -15.03
N THR A 47 4.95 0.75 -13.81
CA THR A 47 3.64 0.16 -13.49
C THR A 47 2.79 1.11 -12.64
N GLU A 48 1.46 0.93 -12.71
CA GLU A 48 0.51 1.65 -11.86
C GLU A 48 0.73 1.33 -10.37
N THR A 49 1.18 0.12 -10.06
CA THR A 49 1.51 -0.32 -8.71
C THR A 49 2.69 0.46 -8.14
N GLN A 50 3.76 0.63 -8.91
CA GLN A 50 4.89 1.48 -8.51
C GLN A 50 4.46 2.94 -8.31
N ALA A 51 3.60 3.47 -9.19
CA ALA A 51 3.03 4.81 -9.04
C ALA A 51 2.23 4.97 -7.75
N LEU A 52 1.41 3.97 -7.38
CA LEU A 52 0.64 3.96 -6.13
C LEU A 52 1.53 4.00 -4.89
N LEU A 53 2.59 3.19 -4.88
CA LEU A 53 3.54 3.12 -3.76
C LEU A 53 4.35 4.41 -3.65
N LEU A 54 4.82 4.94 -4.78
CA LEU A 54 5.55 6.20 -4.83
C LEU A 54 4.69 7.37 -4.32
N GLU A 55 3.42 7.45 -4.74
CA GLU A 55 2.46 8.44 -4.24
C GLU A 55 2.33 8.35 -2.71
N ALA A 56 2.08 7.15 -2.16
CA ALA A 56 1.93 6.94 -0.73
C ALA A 56 3.20 7.32 0.06
N ASN A 57 4.38 6.93 -0.43
CA ASN A 57 5.66 7.25 0.20
C ASN A 57 5.96 8.75 0.17
N LEU A 58 5.69 9.42 -0.95
CA LEU A 58 5.87 10.88 -1.06
C LEU A 58 4.90 11.64 -0.15
N ILE A 59 3.64 11.21 -0.04
CA ILE A 59 2.67 11.78 0.89
C ILE A 59 3.14 11.58 2.34
N LYS A 60 3.61 10.38 2.69
CA LYS A 60 4.15 10.07 4.02
C LYS A 60 5.36 10.93 4.37
N ARG A 61 6.28 11.09 3.42
CA ARG A 61 7.53 11.83 3.58
C ARG A 61 7.32 13.34 3.70
N HIS A 62 6.55 13.92 2.77
CA HIS A 62 6.43 15.37 2.61
C HIS A 62 5.22 15.98 3.31
N GLN A 63 4.23 15.16 3.69
CA GLN A 63 3.01 15.59 4.37
C GLN A 63 2.33 16.79 3.69
N PRO A 64 2.06 16.73 2.37
CA PRO A 64 1.65 17.89 1.60
C PRO A 64 0.32 18.47 2.09
N THR A 65 0.23 19.79 2.20
CA THR A 65 -0.95 20.50 2.74
C THR A 65 -2.25 20.12 2.03
N TYR A 66 -2.18 19.88 0.73
CA TYR A 66 -3.36 19.51 -0.07
C TYR A 66 -3.63 18.00 -0.12
N ASN A 67 -2.78 17.16 0.51
CA ASN A 67 -3.03 15.74 0.76
C ASN A 67 -3.43 15.47 2.23
N VAL A 68 -3.25 16.41 3.13
CA VAL A 68 -3.40 16.23 4.59
C VAL A 68 -4.80 15.74 5.02
N ARG A 69 -5.85 15.94 4.21
CA ARG A 69 -7.15 15.32 4.48
C ARG A 69 -7.14 13.78 4.43
N LEU A 70 -6.09 13.18 3.84
CA LEU A 70 -5.90 11.73 3.86
C LEU A 70 -5.48 11.21 5.24
N LYS A 71 -4.90 12.05 6.11
CA LYS A 71 -4.40 11.65 7.43
C LYS A 71 -5.49 11.50 8.49
N ASP A 72 -6.50 12.38 8.46
CA ASP A 72 -7.55 12.42 9.48
C ASP A 72 -8.86 11.76 9.02
N ASP A 73 -8.89 11.24 7.79
CA ASP A 73 -10.07 10.62 7.22
C ASP A 73 -9.98 9.10 7.34
N LYS A 74 -10.66 8.54 8.35
CA LYS A 74 -10.85 7.09 8.56
C LYS A 74 -11.49 6.38 7.34
N SER A 75 -11.79 7.10 6.25
CA SER A 75 -12.34 6.53 5.02
C SER A 75 -11.30 5.89 4.12
N TYR A 76 -10.01 6.26 4.26
CA TYR A 76 -8.95 5.73 3.40
C TYR A 76 -8.39 4.39 3.89
N PRO A 77 -8.18 3.43 2.98
CA PRO A 77 -7.60 2.15 3.33
C PRO A 77 -6.13 2.28 3.74
N LEU A 78 -5.80 1.52 4.77
CA LEU A 78 -4.45 1.27 5.25
C LEU A 78 -4.15 -0.21 5.03
N VAL A 79 -2.89 -0.55 4.84
CA VAL A 79 -2.41 -1.93 4.91
C VAL A 79 -1.77 -2.11 6.27
N GLN A 80 -2.16 -3.15 7.00
CA GLN A 80 -1.52 -3.51 8.26
C GLN A 80 -0.97 -4.92 8.23
N LEU A 81 0.13 -5.12 8.94
CA LEU A 81 0.65 -6.42 9.31
C LEU A 81 0.15 -6.75 10.71
N THR A 82 -0.54 -7.88 10.87
CA THR A 82 -1.09 -8.28 12.17
C THR A 82 0.01 -8.72 13.14
N ASP A 83 -0.15 -8.43 14.43
CA ASP A 83 0.74 -8.92 15.49
C ASP A 83 0.44 -10.40 15.77
N HIS A 84 1.24 -11.30 15.15
CA HIS A 84 1.12 -12.74 15.27
C HIS A 84 2.46 -13.41 14.94
N ALA A 85 2.72 -14.64 15.44
CA ALA A 85 3.91 -15.41 15.05
C ALA A 85 3.97 -15.67 13.52
N PHE A 86 2.81 -15.83 12.90
CA PHE A 86 2.61 -15.92 11.47
C PHE A 86 1.67 -14.79 11.05
N PRO A 87 2.20 -13.56 10.83
CA PRO A 87 1.37 -12.41 10.53
C PRO A 87 0.63 -12.56 9.19
N ARG A 88 -0.44 -11.81 9.02
CA ARG A 88 -1.11 -11.65 7.74
C ARG A 88 -1.13 -10.18 7.33
N ILE A 89 -1.12 -9.95 6.04
CA ILE A 89 -1.34 -8.63 5.47
C ILE A 89 -2.86 -8.45 5.30
N GLU A 90 -3.40 -7.38 5.87
CA GLU A 90 -4.82 -7.05 5.71
C GLU A 90 -5.04 -5.56 5.45
N ILE A 91 -6.15 -5.26 4.79
CA ILE A 91 -6.56 -3.89 4.51
C ILE A 91 -7.58 -3.49 5.57
N THR A 92 -7.30 -2.39 6.25
CA THR A 92 -8.16 -1.88 7.31
C THR A 92 -8.34 -0.37 7.19
N ARG A 93 -9.31 0.18 7.91
CA ARG A 93 -9.48 1.63 8.14
C ARG A 93 -9.30 1.99 9.61
N ASP A 94 -9.20 0.98 10.44
CA ASP A 94 -9.01 1.08 11.87
C ASP A 94 -7.91 0.09 12.28
N PRO A 95 -6.64 0.49 12.17
CA PRO A 95 -5.52 -0.39 12.46
C PRO A 95 -5.48 -0.73 13.94
N ALA A 96 -5.06 -1.96 14.25
CA ALA A 96 -4.85 -2.39 15.62
C ALA A 96 -3.72 -1.58 16.27
N GLU A 97 -3.83 -1.34 17.57
CA GLU A 97 -2.79 -0.66 18.34
C GLU A 97 -1.48 -1.47 18.27
N GLY A 98 -0.37 -0.80 17.94
CA GLY A 98 0.93 -1.44 17.80
C GLY A 98 1.17 -2.18 16.48
N ALA A 99 0.19 -2.26 15.58
CA ALA A 99 0.39 -2.87 14.26
C ALA A 99 1.32 -2.05 13.38
N THR A 100 2.11 -2.72 12.54
CA THR A 100 2.86 -2.06 11.47
C THR A 100 1.88 -1.67 10.36
N VAL A 101 1.87 -0.37 10.01
CA VAL A 101 0.87 0.22 9.10
C VAL A 101 1.53 0.94 7.94
N TYR A 102 1.00 0.72 6.74
CA TYR A 102 1.40 1.36 5.49
C TYR A 102 0.22 2.11 4.85
N GLY A 103 0.50 3.20 4.17
CA GLY A 103 -0.50 4.07 3.57
C GLY A 103 -0.63 5.42 4.29
N PRO A 104 -1.72 6.16 4.19
CA PRO A 104 -3.01 5.82 3.57
C PRO A 104 -2.98 5.75 2.03
N TYR A 105 -3.81 4.89 1.44
CA TYR A 105 -3.91 4.71 -0.01
C TYR A 105 -5.18 5.39 -0.56
N THR A 106 -5.06 6.02 -1.72
CA THR A 106 -6.17 6.77 -2.33
C THR A 106 -7.17 5.88 -3.06
N ASN A 107 -6.74 4.69 -3.49
CA ASN A 107 -7.56 3.74 -4.25
C ASN A 107 -7.58 2.36 -3.59
N LYS A 108 -8.74 1.99 -3.05
CA LYS A 108 -8.93 0.70 -2.38
C LYS A 108 -8.72 -0.49 -3.34
N GLY A 109 -9.26 -0.42 -4.56
CA GLY A 109 -9.16 -1.53 -5.51
C GLY A 109 -7.72 -1.83 -5.93
N GLU A 110 -6.90 -0.80 -6.09
CA GLU A 110 -5.48 -0.98 -6.41
C GLU A 110 -4.72 -1.64 -5.25
N VAL A 111 -4.92 -1.16 -4.02
CA VAL A 111 -4.25 -1.76 -2.86
C VAL A 111 -4.73 -3.19 -2.58
N GLU A 112 -6.01 -3.51 -2.85
CA GLU A 112 -6.51 -4.88 -2.78
C GLU A 112 -5.79 -5.80 -3.78
N THR A 113 -5.56 -5.32 -4.99
CA THR A 113 -4.82 -6.05 -6.03
C THR A 113 -3.38 -6.32 -5.60
N VAL A 114 -2.71 -5.29 -5.06
CA VAL A 114 -1.32 -5.42 -4.56
C VAL A 114 -1.23 -6.41 -3.40
N VAL A 115 -2.09 -6.27 -2.38
CA VAL A 115 -2.09 -7.19 -1.22
C VAL A 115 -2.37 -8.63 -1.64
N LYS A 116 -3.29 -8.81 -2.60
CA LYS A 116 -3.57 -10.14 -3.15
C LYS A 116 -2.33 -10.72 -3.83
N ALA A 117 -1.69 -9.97 -4.73
CA ALA A 117 -0.49 -10.42 -5.44
C ALA A 117 0.66 -10.76 -4.48
N LEU A 118 0.92 -9.93 -3.47
CA LEU A 118 1.96 -10.21 -2.46
C LEU A 118 1.67 -11.48 -1.67
N ARG A 119 0.41 -11.70 -1.30
CA ARG A 119 0.02 -12.94 -0.61
C ARG A 119 0.22 -14.17 -1.48
N GLU A 120 -0.07 -14.08 -2.78
CA GLU A 120 0.13 -15.16 -3.75
C GLU A 120 1.62 -15.44 -3.99
N VAL A 121 2.43 -14.40 -4.17
CA VAL A 121 3.88 -14.54 -4.45
C VAL A 121 4.63 -15.12 -3.25
N TYR A 122 4.35 -14.63 -2.04
CA TYR A 122 5.05 -15.02 -0.82
C TYR A 122 4.33 -16.09 0.00
N GLY A 123 3.23 -16.66 -0.51
CA GLY A 123 2.47 -17.72 0.17
C GLY A 123 1.89 -17.31 1.54
N LEU A 124 1.59 -16.02 1.74
CA LEU A 124 1.17 -15.51 3.05
C LEU A 124 -0.27 -15.86 3.35
N ARG A 125 -0.54 -16.33 4.57
CA ARG A 125 -1.88 -16.70 4.99
C ARG A 125 -2.88 -15.54 4.88
N GLY A 126 -4.09 -15.86 4.38
CA GLY A 126 -5.21 -14.92 4.32
C GLY A 126 -6.31 -15.20 5.34
N CYS A 127 -6.23 -16.32 6.04
CA CYS A 127 -7.25 -16.73 7.00
C CYS A 127 -7.20 -15.93 8.31
N SER A 128 -8.35 -15.79 8.98
CA SER A 128 -8.44 -15.18 10.30
C SER A 128 -7.72 -16.05 11.34
N ASP A 129 -7.34 -15.43 12.48
CA ASP A 129 -6.67 -16.14 13.57
C ASP A 129 -7.54 -17.24 14.19
N TYR A 130 -8.86 -17.07 14.15
CA TYR A 130 -9.79 -18.13 14.53
C TYR A 130 -9.65 -19.36 13.61
N LYS A 131 -9.64 -19.15 12.29
CA LYS A 131 -9.46 -20.24 11.32
C LYS A 131 -8.07 -20.86 11.44
N TYR A 132 -7.06 -20.06 11.64
CA TYR A 132 -5.68 -20.51 11.84
C TYR A 132 -5.57 -21.49 13.03
N ARG A 133 -6.11 -21.13 14.20
CA ARG A 133 -6.02 -21.93 15.43
C ARG A 133 -6.85 -23.21 15.42
N ASN A 134 -7.89 -23.26 14.61
CA ASN A 134 -8.84 -24.39 14.59
C ASN A 134 -8.70 -25.27 13.33
N ARG A 135 -7.53 -25.22 12.66
CA ARG A 135 -7.25 -26.09 11.50
C ARG A 135 -6.53 -27.35 11.95
N GLU A 136 -7.05 -28.50 11.49
CA GLU A 136 -6.42 -29.82 11.67
C GLU A 136 -5.76 -30.32 10.39
N ARG A 137 -6.01 -29.68 9.25
CA ARG A 137 -5.41 -29.97 7.94
C ARG A 137 -5.24 -28.72 7.11
N ALA A 138 -4.31 -28.75 6.16
CA ALA A 138 -4.13 -27.68 5.19
C ALA A 138 -5.43 -27.38 4.42
N CYS A 139 -5.58 -26.16 3.97
CA CYS A 139 -6.76 -25.71 3.24
C CYS A 139 -6.48 -25.62 1.73
N LEU A 140 -7.54 -25.38 0.96
CA LEU A 140 -7.43 -25.23 -0.50
C LEU A 140 -6.38 -24.20 -0.92
N ASP A 141 -6.19 -23.11 -0.17
CA ASP A 141 -5.16 -22.10 -0.49
C ASP A 141 -3.75 -22.72 -0.48
N PHE A 142 -3.49 -23.73 0.35
CA PHE A 142 -2.24 -24.48 0.34
C PHE A 142 -2.17 -25.40 -0.89
N ASP A 143 -3.25 -26.15 -1.15
CA ASP A 143 -3.29 -27.11 -2.26
C ASP A 143 -3.07 -26.44 -3.63
N ILE A 144 -3.44 -25.17 -3.77
CA ILE A 144 -3.27 -24.37 -4.99
C ILE A 144 -2.09 -23.38 -4.93
N GLY A 145 -1.21 -23.50 -3.93
CA GLY A 145 0.02 -22.73 -3.84
C GLY A 145 -0.14 -21.26 -3.40
N LEU A 146 -1.28 -20.86 -2.83
CA LEU A 146 -1.53 -19.48 -2.39
C LEU A 146 -1.17 -19.24 -0.91
N CYS A 147 -0.83 -20.29 -0.16
CA CYS A 147 -0.49 -20.20 1.25
C CYS A 147 0.48 -21.32 1.62
N THR A 148 1.46 -21.01 2.46
CA THR A 148 2.45 -21.98 2.97
C THR A 148 1.96 -22.82 4.16
N ALA A 149 0.66 -22.74 4.49
CA ALA A 149 -0.04 -23.50 5.55
C ALA A 149 0.66 -23.51 6.93
N PRO A 150 1.01 -22.36 7.50
CA PRO A 150 1.64 -22.31 8.81
C PRO A 150 0.72 -22.80 9.94
N CYS A 151 -0.57 -22.99 9.67
CA CYS A 151 -1.55 -23.50 10.65
C CYS A 151 -1.44 -25.01 10.90
N VAL A 152 -0.67 -25.73 10.10
CA VAL A 152 -0.44 -27.17 10.20
C VAL A 152 1.04 -27.51 10.07
N ASP A 153 1.91 -26.56 10.44
CA ASP A 153 3.36 -26.66 10.53
C ASP A 153 4.08 -27.04 9.23
N GLU A 154 3.52 -26.70 8.05
CA GLU A 154 4.16 -26.90 6.73
C GLU A 154 5.30 -25.89 6.49
N ILE A 155 5.35 -24.80 7.24
CA ILE A 155 6.44 -23.83 7.24
C ILE A 155 6.75 -23.41 8.69
N ASP A 156 8.01 -23.22 9.01
CA ASP A 156 8.44 -22.72 10.31
C ASP A 156 8.30 -21.17 10.42
N ALA A 157 8.34 -20.68 11.65
CA ALA A 157 8.16 -19.25 11.88
C ALA A 157 9.30 -18.37 11.36
N PRO A 158 10.60 -18.76 11.41
CA PRO A 158 11.67 -18.02 10.78
C PRO A 158 11.48 -17.86 9.26
N SER A 159 11.28 -18.95 8.53
CA SER A 159 11.09 -18.94 7.07
C SER A 159 9.87 -18.10 6.67
N TYR A 160 8.75 -18.27 7.37
CA TYR A 160 7.55 -17.45 7.12
C TYR A 160 7.80 -15.95 7.36
N ARG A 161 8.64 -15.62 8.33
CA ARG A 161 8.98 -14.22 8.63
C ARG A 161 9.85 -13.60 7.54
N GLU A 162 10.76 -14.33 6.92
CA GLU A 162 11.54 -13.89 5.77
C GLU A 162 10.61 -13.56 4.59
N ASP A 163 9.58 -14.39 4.32
CA ASP A 163 8.57 -14.13 3.31
C ASP A 163 7.78 -12.85 3.62
N VAL A 164 7.40 -12.65 4.88
CA VAL A 164 6.70 -11.42 5.33
C VAL A 164 7.60 -10.19 5.17
N GLU A 165 8.86 -10.24 5.56
CA GLU A 165 9.81 -9.13 5.42
C GLU A 165 10.00 -8.78 3.94
N SER A 166 10.16 -9.76 3.07
CA SER A 166 10.26 -9.57 1.62
C SER A 166 9.01 -8.89 1.05
N ALA A 167 7.82 -9.31 1.50
CA ALA A 167 6.57 -8.67 1.10
C ALA A 167 6.45 -7.22 1.64
N MET A 168 7.02 -6.92 2.82
CA MET A 168 6.96 -5.58 3.41
C MET A 168 7.93 -4.60 2.74
N HIS A 169 9.10 -5.04 2.30
CA HIS A 169 10.04 -4.22 1.51
C HIS A 169 9.37 -3.59 0.29
N PHE A 170 8.40 -4.28 -0.29
CA PHE A 170 7.60 -3.74 -1.38
C PHE A 170 6.84 -2.45 -0.97
N PHE A 171 6.27 -2.40 0.23
CA PHE A 171 5.57 -1.20 0.73
C PHE A 171 6.54 -0.09 1.17
N GLU A 172 7.80 -0.41 1.38
CA GLU A 172 8.86 0.55 1.72
C GLU A 172 9.50 1.19 0.48
N GLY A 173 9.16 0.70 -0.71
CA GLY A 173 9.64 1.24 -1.98
C GLY A 173 10.99 0.65 -2.43
N GLU A 174 11.45 -0.40 -1.78
CA GLU A 174 12.65 -1.16 -2.19
C GLU A 174 12.26 -2.19 -3.26
N THR A 175 11.97 -1.73 -4.46
CA THR A 175 11.49 -2.57 -5.58
C THR A 175 12.58 -3.44 -6.23
N GLY A 176 13.79 -3.46 -5.71
CA GLY A 176 14.91 -4.26 -6.25
C GLY A 176 14.76 -5.78 -6.11
N ALA A 177 13.83 -6.27 -5.29
CA ALA A 177 13.68 -7.69 -4.98
C ALA A 177 12.73 -8.46 -5.92
N LEU A 178 12.07 -7.79 -6.86
CA LEU A 178 11.14 -8.43 -7.81
C LEU A 178 11.67 -8.50 -9.25
N ALA A 179 12.97 -8.27 -9.48
CA ALA A 179 13.58 -8.15 -10.82
C ALA A 179 14.48 -9.36 -11.19
N ASP A 180 14.35 -10.52 -10.54
CA ASP A 180 15.03 -11.75 -10.94
C ASP A 180 14.04 -12.90 -11.26
#